data_d47e7fa7ac23131460858a6445245020
#
_entry.id   d47e7fa7ac23131460858a6445245020
#
_cell.length_a   1.000
_cell.length_b   1.000
_cell.length_c   1.000
_cell.angle_alpha   90.00
_cell.angle_beta   90.00
_cell.angle_gamma   90.00
#
_symmetry.space_group_name_H-M   'P 1'
#
loop_
_entity.id
_entity.type
_entity.pdbx_description
1 polymer ?
#
loop_
_entity_poly.entity_id
_entity_poly.type
_entity_poly.pdbx_seq_one_letter_code
_entity_poly.pdbx_strand_id
1 'polypeptide(L)'
;MKHNPKDFIGHSGGAIGSDTAWDVIGKQFGVSSFRHYYIEEYETQKGNTPIPFDEAKAEATPHLLKANETLKRRFPTSNVWVDTLLYRNWYQVKNSEGIFAISSLLKDSIVSGGTAWAVQMAIDCGKPVWLFNQKTNRWMEFEDGQFFNCDIPILTKNFAGIGTREITGDGNVS
;
A
#
# COMPACT_ATOMS: atom_id res chain seq x y z
N MET A 1 -12.54 17.44 14.44
CA MET A 1 -11.33 18.28 14.54
C MET A 1 -10.54 18.18 13.24
N LYS A 2 -10.26 19.31 12.63
CA LYS A 2 -9.44 19.32 11.40
C LYS A 2 -7.97 19.15 11.78
N HIS A 3 -7.33 18.11 11.23
CA HIS A 3 -5.90 17.93 11.38
C HIS A 3 -5.15 18.83 10.39
N ASN A 4 -4.01 19.35 10.83
CA ASN A 4 -3.13 20.09 9.93
C ASN A 4 -2.47 19.10 8.97
N PRO A 5 -2.57 19.30 7.64
CA PRO A 5 -1.93 18.40 6.67
C PRO A 5 -0.43 18.21 6.89
N LYS A 6 0.24 19.20 7.50
CA LYS A 6 1.68 19.10 7.82
C LYS A 6 2.00 18.05 8.88
N ASP A 7 1.01 17.60 9.66
CA ASP A 7 1.19 16.57 10.67
C ASP A 7 1.07 15.16 10.09
N PHE A 8 0.71 15.03 8.83
CA PHE A 8 0.51 13.75 8.17
C PHE A 8 1.81 13.25 7.58
N ILE A 9 2.02 11.94 7.66
CA ILE A 9 3.17 11.25 7.08
C ILE A 9 2.64 10.19 6.12
N GLY A 10 3.02 10.31 4.85
CA GLY A 10 2.72 9.31 3.83
C GLY A 10 3.84 8.26 3.78
N HIS A 11 3.46 7.00 3.72
CA HIS A 11 4.39 5.88 3.61
C HIS A 11 4.22 5.25 2.23
N SER A 12 5.28 5.30 1.43
CA SER A 12 5.24 4.95 0.02
C SER A 12 6.46 4.10 -0.37
N GLY A 13 6.30 3.35 -1.46
CA GLY A 13 7.44 2.71 -2.12
C GLY A 13 8.02 3.53 -3.26
N GLY A 14 7.42 4.68 -3.59
CA GLY A 14 7.88 5.51 -4.69
C GLY A 14 7.71 4.91 -6.08
N ALA A 15 6.90 3.88 -6.22
CA ALA A 15 6.65 3.25 -7.52
C ALA A 15 5.87 4.16 -8.46
N ILE A 16 6.05 3.97 -9.76
CA ILE A 16 5.28 4.69 -10.78
C ILE A 16 3.80 4.30 -10.68
N GLY A 17 2.92 5.25 -10.93
CA GLY A 17 1.48 5.04 -10.88
C GLY A 17 0.89 5.54 -9.57
N SER A 18 0.14 4.70 -8.87
CA SER A 18 -0.60 5.13 -7.67
C SER A 18 0.31 5.64 -6.55
N ASP A 19 1.46 5.00 -6.30
CA ASP A 19 2.39 5.48 -5.27
C ASP A 19 2.85 6.90 -5.55
N THR A 20 3.24 7.17 -6.80
CA THR A 20 3.66 8.51 -7.22
C THR A 20 2.50 9.51 -7.16
N ALA A 21 1.30 9.08 -7.55
CA ALA A 21 0.11 9.92 -7.50
C ALA A 21 -0.22 10.33 -6.05
N TRP A 22 -0.11 9.41 -5.09
CA TRP A 22 -0.29 9.72 -3.68
C TRP A 22 0.68 10.81 -3.22
N ASP A 23 1.96 10.71 -3.62
CA ASP A 23 2.97 11.70 -3.30
C ASP A 23 2.61 13.09 -3.86
N VAL A 24 2.35 13.15 -5.16
CA VAL A 24 2.09 14.42 -5.86
C VAL A 24 0.82 15.09 -5.30
N ILE A 25 -0.26 14.35 -5.21
CA ILE A 25 -1.53 14.89 -4.74
C ILE A 25 -1.45 15.25 -3.25
N GLY A 26 -0.81 14.40 -2.45
CA GLY A 26 -0.62 14.69 -1.03
C GLY A 26 0.12 16.01 -0.80
N LYS A 27 1.20 16.25 -1.55
CA LYS A 27 1.94 17.50 -1.48
C LYS A 27 1.10 18.71 -1.88
N GLN A 28 0.25 18.56 -2.89
CA GLN A 28 -0.68 19.64 -3.29
C GLN A 28 -1.67 20.00 -2.19
N PHE A 29 -2.04 19.04 -1.36
CA PHE A 29 -2.95 19.28 -0.22
C PHE A 29 -2.21 19.57 1.08
N GLY A 30 -0.90 19.79 1.04
CA GLY A 30 -0.12 20.25 2.18
C GLY A 30 0.55 19.15 3.00
N VAL A 31 0.45 17.90 2.60
CA VAL A 31 1.22 16.81 3.21
C VAL A 31 2.67 16.97 2.78
N SER A 32 3.55 17.26 3.72
CA SER A 32 4.95 17.59 3.43
C SER A 32 5.92 16.46 3.73
N SER A 33 5.50 15.46 4.48
CA SER A 33 6.37 14.37 4.90
C SER A 33 5.96 13.06 4.25
N PHE A 34 6.90 12.49 3.49
CA PHE A 34 6.73 11.18 2.86
C PHE A 34 7.96 10.33 3.16
N ARG A 35 7.74 9.10 3.56
CA ARG A 35 8.79 8.10 3.70
C ARG A 35 8.70 7.14 2.52
N HIS A 36 9.72 7.15 1.70
CA HIS A 36 9.85 6.27 0.55
C HIS A 36 10.81 5.15 0.91
N TYR A 37 10.27 4.00 1.23
CA TYR A 37 11.06 2.83 1.61
C TYR A 37 11.74 2.23 0.39
N TYR A 38 12.97 1.78 0.56
CA TYR A 38 13.65 0.99 -0.45
C TYR A 38 14.56 -0.05 0.22
N ILE A 39 14.69 -1.17 -0.45
CA ILE A 39 15.54 -2.26 0.05
C ILE A 39 16.91 -2.11 -0.58
N GLU A 40 17.94 -1.94 0.23
CA GLU A 40 19.31 -1.78 -0.23
C GLU A 40 19.74 -2.99 -1.08
N GLU A 41 20.64 -2.75 -2.03
CA GLU A 41 21.25 -3.68 -2.98
C GLU A 41 20.40 -4.08 -4.17
N TYR A 42 19.08 -4.16 -4.05
CA TYR A 42 18.24 -4.76 -5.08
C TYR A 42 17.26 -3.81 -5.76
N GLU A 43 17.01 -2.64 -5.20
CA GLU A 43 16.08 -1.69 -5.81
C GLU A 43 16.80 -0.67 -6.68
N THR A 44 16.21 -0.42 -7.84
CA THR A 44 16.75 0.58 -8.80
C THR A 44 16.34 2.00 -8.45
N GLN A 45 15.23 2.18 -7.79
CA GLN A 45 14.75 3.48 -7.34
C GLN A 45 15.05 3.66 -5.87
N LYS A 46 15.87 4.64 -5.56
CA LYS A 46 16.20 4.97 -4.18
C LYS A 46 15.20 5.98 -3.63
N GLY A 47 14.65 5.66 -2.47
CA GLY A 47 13.84 6.59 -1.70
C GLY A 47 14.68 7.30 -0.65
N ASN A 48 14.02 7.72 0.42
CA ASN A 48 14.67 8.41 1.53
C ASN A 48 14.77 7.56 2.81
N THR A 49 14.24 6.34 2.79
CA THR A 49 14.22 5.46 3.95
C THR A 49 14.74 4.08 3.56
N PRO A 50 16.07 3.89 3.66
CA PRO A 50 16.71 2.62 3.30
C PRO A 50 16.46 1.55 4.34
N ILE A 51 16.33 0.31 3.89
CA ILE A 51 16.23 -0.86 4.76
C ILE A 51 17.22 -1.90 4.26
N PRO A 52 18.12 -2.40 5.15
CA PRO A 52 19.04 -3.45 4.76
C PRO A 52 18.30 -4.71 4.29
N PHE A 53 18.84 -5.35 3.26
CA PHE A 53 18.18 -6.50 2.65
C PHE A 53 17.89 -7.64 3.65
N ASP A 54 18.89 -8.02 4.44
CA ASP A 54 18.73 -9.14 5.37
C ASP A 54 17.68 -8.84 6.45
N GLU A 55 17.66 -7.60 6.93
CA GLU A 55 16.66 -7.13 7.89
C GLU A 55 15.26 -7.18 7.28
N ALA A 56 15.10 -6.63 6.07
CA ALA A 56 13.82 -6.61 5.36
C ALA A 56 13.28 -8.01 5.13
N LYS A 57 14.14 -8.91 4.67
CA LYS A 57 13.78 -10.30 4.43
C LYS A 57 13.32 -10.99 5.71
N ALA A 58 14.07 -10.84 6.78
CA ALA A 58 13.76 -11.49 8.06
C ALA A 58 12.45 -10.97 8.65
N GLU A 59 12.22 -9.66 8.60
CA GLU A 59 11.03 -9.04 9.20
C GLU A 59 9.78 -9.27 8.36
N ALA A 60 9.86 -9.09 7.04
CA ALA A 60 8.69 -9.15 6.16
C ALA A 60 8.22 -10.57 5.86
N THR A 61 9.12 -11.54 5.81
CA THR A 61 8.80 -12.91 5.37
C THR A 61 7.65 -13.55 6.15
N PRO A 62 7.60 -13.51 7.49
CA PRO A 62 6.47 -14.10 8.22
C PRO A 62 5.12 -13.49 7.84
N HIS A 63 5.09 -12.19 7.61
CA HIS A 63 3.86 -11.49 7.24
C HIS A 63 3.43 -11.79 5.81
N LEU A 64 4.38 -11.97 4.91
CA LEU A 64 4.09 -12.36 3.53
C LEU A 64 3.60 -13.81 3.45
N LEU A 65 4.20 -14.71 4.22
CA LEU A 65 3.73 -16.10 4.29
C LEU A 65 2.29 -16.17 4.81
N LYS A 66 1.98 -15.39 5.83
CA LYS A 66 0.63 -15.34 6.36
C LYS A 66 -0.37 -14.77 5.34
N ALA A 67 -0.02 -13.68 4.67
CA ALA A 67 -0.85 -13.11 3.62
C ALA A 67 -1.08 -14.12 2.50
N ASN A 68 -0.08 -14.91 2.19
CA ASN A 68 -0.17 -15.90 1.11
C ASN A 68 -1.07 -17.08 1.43
N GLU A 69 -1.39 -17.33 2.70
CA GLU A 69 -2.41 -18.31 3.06
C GLU A 69 -3.77 -17.95 2.44
N THR A 70 -4.04 -16.64 2.34
CA THR A 70 -5.26 -16.13 1.70
C THR A 70 -5.10 -15.93 0.21
N LEU A 71 -3.97 -15.35 -0.22
CA LEU A 71 -3.75 -15.02 -1.63
C LEU A 71 -3.48 -16.24 -2.50
N LYS A 72 -2.85 -17.28 -1.95
CA LYS A 72 -2.52 -18.53 -2.64
C LYS A 72 -1.74 -18.29 -3.93
N ARG A 73 -0.77 -17.39 -3.86
CA ARG A 73 0.19 -17.10 -4.92
C ARG A 73 1.51 -17.77 -4.60
N ARG A 74 2.54 -17.48 -5.38
CA ARG A 74 3.88 -18.02 -5.12
C ARG A 74 4.71 -17.03 -4.29
N PHE A 75 5.16 -17.48 -3.11
CA PHE A 75 6.11 -16.73 -2.30
C PHE A 75 6.97 -17.71 -1.48
N PRO A 76 8.31 -17.58 -1.41
CA PRO A 76 9.10 -16.62 -2.21
C PRO A 76 8.93 -16.81 -3.71
N THR A 77 9.05 -15.71 -4.46
CA THR A 77 9.04 -15.82 -5.92
C THR A 77 10.40 -16.31 -6.41
N SER A 78 10.51 -16.66 -7.68
CA SER A 78 11.81 -17.04 -8.26
C SER A 78 12.70 -15.83 -8.58
N ASN A 79 12.24 -14.62 -8.29
CA ASN A 79 12.93 -13.38 -8.60
C ASN A 79 13.15 -12.55 -7.33
N VAL A 80 14.40 -12.44 -6.91
CA VAL A 80 14.76 -11.69 -5.69
C VAL A 80 14.34 -10.23 -5.77
N TRP A 81 14.43 -9.62 -6.94
CA TRP A 81 14.01 -8.23 -7.12
C TRP A 81 12.51 -8.05 -6.84
N VAL A 82 11.69 -8.98 -7.29
CA VAL A 82 10.26 -8.97 -6.98
C VAL A 82 10.02 -9.17 -5.49
N ASP A 83 10.75 -10.09 -4.87
CA ASP A 83 10.63 -10.32 -3.42
C ASP A 83 10.95 -9.06 -2.62
N THR A 84 11.95 -8.27 -3.05
CA THR A 84 12.28 -7.01 -2.37
C THR A 84 11.15 -5.99 -2.43
N LEU A 85 10.39 -5.95 -3.53
CA LEU A 85 9.21 -5.10 -3.62
C LEU A 85 8.14 -5.52 -2.62
N LEU A 86 8.00 -6.81 -2.39
CA LEU A 86 7.07 -7.34 -1.40
C LEU A 86 7.54 -7.04 0.03
N TYR A 87 8.83 -7.14 0.31
CA TYR A 87 9.38 -6.73 1.61
C TYR A 87 9.10 -5.26 1.88
N ARG A 88 9.28 -4.42 0.89
CA ARG A 88 9.00 -2.98 1.00
C ARG A 88 7.55 -2.72 1.37
N ASN A 89 6.62 -3.44 0.78
CA ASN A 89 5.19 -3.32 1.10
C ASN A 89 4.93 -3.51 2.60
N TRP A 90 5.64 -4.43 3.23
CA TRP A 90 5.50 -4.63 4.67
C TRP A 90 5.80 -3.38 5.49
N TYR A 91 6.86 -2.65 5.12
CA TYR A 91 7.23 -1.43 5.84
C TYR A 91 6.21 -0.31 5.66
N GLN A 92 5.57 -0.23 4.50
CA GLN A 92 4.46 0.69 4.29
C GLN A 92 3.29 0.36 5.22
N VAL A 93 2.94 -0.90 5.33
CA VAL A 93 1.86 -1.37 6.20
C VAL A 93 2.21 -1.20 7.67
N LYS A 94 3.39 -1.66 8.06
CA LYS A 94 3.87 -1.65 9.46
C LYS A 94 3.79 -0.25 10.07
N ASN A 95 4.23 0.75 9.33
CA ASN A 95 4.39 2.10 9.84
C ASN A 95 3.14 2.99 9.65
N SER A 96 2.07 2.45 9.11
CA SER A 96 0.84 3.19 8.84
C SER A 96 -0.28 2.79 9.79
N GLU A 97 -1.17 3.72 10.06
CA GLU A 97 -2.39 3.49 10.84
C GLU A 97 -3.54 3.01 9.97
N GLY A 98 -3.51 3.38 8.68
CA GLY A 98 -4.51 2.98 7.70
C GLY A 98 -3.91 2.87 6.31
N ILE A 99 -4.49 2.00 5.50
CA ILE A 99 -4.05 1.72 4.14
C ILE A 99 -5.10 2.24 3.16
N PHE A 100 -4.64 3.02 2.20
CA PHE A 100 -5.49 3.61 1.15
C PHE A 100 -4.95 3.11 -0.19
N ALA A 101 -5.68 2.20 -0.80
CA ALA A 101 -5.24 1.52 -2.01
C ALA A 101 -6.05 1.96 -3.22
N ILE A 102 -5.39 2.03 -4.37
CA ILE A 102 -6.04 2.24 -5.66
C ILE A 102 -5.79 0.99 -6.50
N SER A 103 -6.82 0.23 -6.78
CA SER A 103 -6.73 -1.00 -7.57
C SER A 103 -8.12 -1.46 -7.99
N SER A 104 -8.23 -2.71 -8.40
CA SER A 104 -9.50 -3.34 -8.75
C SER A 104 -9.76 -4.51 -7.81
N LEU A 105 -11.01 -4.70 -7.46
CA LEU A 105 -11.43 -5.82 -6.63
C LEU A 105 -11.73 -7.03 -7.52
N LEU A 106 -11.10 -8.14 -7.19
CA LEU A 106 -11.39 -9.43 -7.79
C LEU A 106 -12.44 -10.18 -6.95
N LYS A 107 -12.65 -11.45 -7.21
CA LYS A 107 -13.56 -12.27 -6.43
C LYS A 107 -13.12 -12.37 -4.97
N ASP A 108 -14.09 -12.56 -4.08
CA ASP A 108 -13.89 -12.89 -2.66
C ASP A 108 -12.99 -11.91 -1.92
N SER A 109 -13.16 -10.62 -2.20
CA SER A 109 -12.43 -9.56 -1.50
C SER A 109 -10.92 -9.57 -1.73
N ILE A 110 -10.46 -10.15 -2.81
CA ILE A 110 -9.07 -10.13 -3.22
C ILE A 110 -8.82 -8.95 -4.15
N VAL A 111 -7.82 -8.15 -3.80
CA VAL A 111 -7.40 -7.02 -4.61
C VAL A 111 -6.48 -7.49 -5.72
N SER A 112 -6.55 -6.84 -6.87
CA SER A 112 -5.77 -7.17 -8.05
C SER A 112 -4.29 -6.81 -7.90
N GLY A 113 -3.41 -7.60 -8.52
CA GLY A 113 -1.99 -7.29 -8.69
C GLY A 113 -1.17 -7.35 -7.40
N GLY A 114 -0.01 -6.71 -7.44
CA GLY A 114 0.92 -6.66 -6.31
C GLY A 114 0.37 -5.90 -5.09
N THR A 115 -0.56 -5.00 -5.31
CA THR A 115 -1.26 -4.25 -4.25
C THR A 115 -1.96 -5.21 -3.27
N ALA A 116 -2.39 -6.37 -3.73
CA ALA A 116 -3.04 -7.37 -2.88
C ALA A 116 -2.19 -7.80 -1.69
N TRP A 117 -0.87 -7.85 -1.85
CA TRP A 117 0.04 -8.24 -0.77
C TRP A 117 -0.01 -7.24 0.39
N ALA A 118 0.09 -5.95 0.08
CA ALA A 118 0.04 -4.90 1.11
C ALA A 118 -1.34 -4.86 1.78
N VAL A 119 -2.40 -4.94 0.98
CA VAL A 119 -3.77 -4.96 1.50
C VAL A 119 -3.99 -6.15 2.44
N GLN A 120 -3.57 -7.35 2.01
CA GLN A 120 -3.78 -8.54 2.84
C GLN A 120 -2.95 -8.51 4.12
N MET A 121 -1.71 -8.04 4.07
CA MET A 121 -0.90 -7.87 5.28
C MET A 121 -1.57 -6.90 6.26
N ALA A 122 -2.15 -5.82 5.77
CA ALA A 122 -2.87 -4.86 6.61
C ALA A 122 -4.11 -5.48 7.26
N ILE A 123 -4.89 -6.24 6.50
CA ILE A 123 -6.05 -6.97 7.00
C ILE A 123 -5.63 -7.95 8.10
N ASP A 124 -4.57 -8.72 7.88
CA ASP A 124 -4.06 -9.69 8.83
C ASP A 124 -3.57 -9.04 10.14
N CYS A 125 -3.12 -7.79 10.06
CA CYS A 125 -2.70 -7.00 11.22
C CYS A 125 -3.85 -6.24 11.90
N GLY A 126 -5.07 -6.36 11.39
CA GLY A 126 -6.22 -5.65 11.94
C GLY A 126 -6.23 -4.15 11.68
N LYS A 127 -5.51 -3.68 10.67
CA LYS A 127 -5.48 -2.26 10.30
C LYS A 127 -6.64 -1.91 9.37
N PRO A 128 -7.18 -0.68 9.47
CA PRO A 128 -8.18 -0.21 8.53
C PRO A 128 -7.65 -0.20 7.10
N VAL A 129 -8.47 -0.66 6.16
CA VAL A 129 -8.14 -0.67 4.73
C VAL A 129 -9.28 -0.05 3.95
N TRP A 130 -8.94 0.94 3.12
CA TRP A 130 -9.85 1.54 2.16
C TRP A 130 -9.31 1.32 0.76
N LEU A 131 -10.19 0.96 -0.16
CA LEU A 131 -9.86 0.67 -1.54
C LEU A 131 -10.68 1.57 -2.47
N PHE A 132 -9.99 2.30 -3.34
CA PHE A 132 -10.65 2.88 -4.50
C PHE A 132 -10.68 1.83 -5.60
N ASN A 133 -11.87 1.29 -5.87
CA ASN A 133 -12.06 0.27 -6.89
C ASN A 133 -12.20 0.93 -8.26
N GLN A 134 -11.19 0.78 -9.10
CA GLN A 134 -11.16 1.42 -10.42
C GLN A 134 -12.22 0.88 -11.39
N LYS A 135 -12.75 -0.30 -11.15
CA LYS A 135 -13.82 -0.87 -11.97
C LYS A 135 -15.16 -0.17 -11.77
N THR A 136 -15.41 0.32 -10.56
CA THR A 136 -16.69 0.95 -10.20
C THR A 136 -16.54 2.43 -9.90
N ASN A 137 -15.31 2.97 -9.87
CA ASN A 137 -14.99 4.33 -9.46
C ASN A 137 -15.56 4.69 -8.08
N ARG A 138 -15.49 3.75 -7.14
CA ARG A 138 -16.04 3.93 -5.79
C ARG A 138 -15.03 3.55 -4.73
N TRP A 139 -15.07 4.29 -3.62
CA TRP A 139 -14.36 3.92 -2.41
C TRP A 139 -15.07 2.78 -1.72
N MET A 140 -14.29 1.88 -1.17
CA MET A 140 -14.75 0.73 -0.40
C MET A 140 -13.93 0.62 0.88
N GLU A 141 -14.57 0.12 1.93
CA GLU A 141 -13.95 -0.14 3.22
C GLU A 141 -14.01 -1.63 3.52
N PHE A 142 -12.91 -2.18 4.03
CA PHE A 142 -12.87 -3.57 4.44
C PHE A 142 -13.45 -3.72 5.84
N GLU A 143 -14.45 -4.57 5.98
CA GLU A 143 -15.12 -4.85 7.25
C GLU A 143 -15.67 -6.27 7.24
N ASP A 144 -15.44 -7.01 8.33
CA ASP A 144 -15.97 -8.37 8.51
C ASP A 144 -15.73 -9.31 7.33
N GLY A 145 -14.51 -9.29 6.81
CA GLY A 145 -14.09 -10.19 5.75
C GLY A 145 -14.47 -9.76 4.33
N GLN A 146 -15.08 -8.61 4.15
CA GLN A 146 -15.53 -8.13 2.83
C GLN A 146 -15.29 -6.64 2.64
N PHE A 147 -15.26 -6.21 1.37
CA PHE A 147 -15.25 -4.80 1.02
C PHE A 147 -16.67 -4.31 0.75
N PHE A 148 -17.02 -3.18 1.36
CA PHE A 148 -18.32 -2.52 1.19
C PHE A 148 -18.11 -1.11 0.65
N ASN A 149 -19.00 -0.64 -0.23
CA ASN A 149 -18.99 0.75 -0.68
C ASN A 149 -19.09 1.69 0.52
N CYS A 150 -18.30 2.75 0.49
CA CYS A 150 -18.30 3.77 1.54
C CYS A 150 -18.12 5.16 0.94
N ASP A 151 -18.26 6.17 1.77
CA ASP A 151 -17.93 7.55 1.40
C ASP A 151 -16.41 7.71 1.27
N ILE A 152 -15.96 8.84 0.72
CA ILE A 152 -14.53 9.16 0.61
C ILE A 152 -13.92 9.11 2.01
N PRO A 153 -12.92 8.25 2.23
CA PRO A 153 -12.34 8.11 3.56
C PRO A 153 -11.51 9.32 3.97
N ILE A 154 -11.33 9.46 5.29
CA ILE A 154 -10.46 10.47 5.87
C ILE A 154 -9.11 9.83 6.14
N LEU A 155 -8.04 10.49 5.70
CA LEU A 155 -6.68 9.99 5.89
C LEU A 155 -6.32 9.90 7.38
N THR A 156 -5.65 8.85 7.75
CA THR A 156 -4.98 8.73 9.05
C THR A 156 -3.69 9.54 9.06
N LYS A 157 -3.18 9.92 10.23
CA LYS A 157 -1.93 10.70 10.33
C LYS A 157 -0.77 10.00 9.66
N ASN A 158 -0.57 8.73 9.96
CA ASN A 158 0.34 7.87 9.24
C ASN A 158 -0.49 7.03 8.27
N PHE A 159 -0.34 7.28 6.99
CA PHE A 159 -1.10 6.56 5.97
C PHE A 159 -0.20 5.94 4.92
N ALA A 160 -0.56 4.78 4.43
CA ALA A 160 0.08 4.18 3.26
C ALA A 160 -0.84 4.39 2.06
N GLY A 161 -0.37 5.17 1.11
CA GLY A 161 -1.01 5.29 -0.20
C GLY A 161 -0.33 4.33 -1.15
N ILE A 162 -1.03 3.31 -1.57
CA ILE A 162 -0.50 2.24 -2.42
C ILE A 162 -1.44 1.98 -3.59
N GLY A 163 -0.95 1.23 -4.57
CA GLY A 163 -1.81 0.83 -5.67
C GLY A 163 -1.09 0.32 -6.88
N THR A 164 -1.88 0.11 -7.91
CA THR A 164 -1.43 -0.42 -9.19
C THR A 164 -0.59 0.60 -9.96
N ARG A 165 0.24 0.09 -10.87
CA ARG A 165 1.02 0.93 -11.79
C ARG A 165 0.12 1.64 -12.82
N GLU A 166 -1.02 1.03 -13.16
CA GLU A 166 -1.97 1.63 -14.09
C GLU A 166 -3.12 2.26 -13.31
N ILE A 167 -3.32 3.55 -13.52
CA ILE A 167 -4.40 4.31 -12.89
C ILE A 167 -5.40 4.67 -13.97
N THR A 168 -6.66 4.32 -13.75
CA THR A 168 -7.76 4.59 -14.68
C THR A 168 -8.86 5.39 -14.01
N GLY A 169 -9.69 6.02 -14.82
CA GLY A 169 -10.83 6.79 -14.32
C GLY A 169 -10.42 7.85 -13.32
N ASP A 170 -11.19 7.96 -12.24
CA ASP A 170 -10.97 8.95 -11.20
C ASP A 170 -9.90 8.55 -10.18
N GLY A 171 -9.31 7.37 -10.32
CA GLY A 171 -8.24 6.91 -9.42
C GLY A 171 -7.03 7.82 -9.40
N ASN A 172 -6.75 8.50 -10.50
CA ASN A 172 -5.63 9.42 -10.62
C ASN A 172 -5.85 10.75 -9.90
N VAL A 173 -7.06 11.12 -9.57
CA VAL A 173 -7.40 12.41 -8.96
C VAL A 173 -7.94 12.27 -7.54
N SER A 174 -8.10 11.07 -7.09
CA SER A 174 -8.54 10.80 -5.72
C SER A 174 -7.35 10.75 -4.75
#